data_bd1f7ce7ea0a3940a3d8da8423c149c2
#
_entry.id   bd1f7ce7ea0a3940a3d8da8423c149c2
#
_cell.length_a   1.000
_cell.length_b   1.000
_cell.length_c   1.000
_cell.angle_alpha   90.00
_cell.angle_beta   90.00
_cell.angle_gamma   90.00
#
_symmetry.space_group_name_H-M   'P 1'
#
loop_
_entity.id
_entity.type
_entity.pdbx_description
1 polymer ?
#
loop_
_entity_poly.entity_id
_entity_poly.type
_entity_poly.pdbx_seq_one_letter_code
_entity_poly.pdbx_strand_id
1 'polypeptide(L)'
;LDIKKNNEFIVYQGSHGDRGAEIADVILPSATYTEQNGLYENLEGRVQETKKASYPIGEAKEDWKIFNLIFERLGNKNDTLKFDILRDESLNLVKNFSKINELPEFKLSEEKNNTSEFISEEISIKDLDYYFSNAISRSSKTMSECRQIRQKTKKDGTNN
;
A
#
# COMPACT_ATOMS: atom_id res chain seq x y z
N LEU A 1 -6.98 14.37 -2.92
CA LEU A 1 -7.96 13.60 -3.66
C LEU A 1 -9.29 13.78 -2.94
N ASP A 2 -10.18 14.59 -3.54
CA ASP A 2 -11.57 14.66 -3.08
C ASP A 2 -12.30 13.44 -3.67
N ILE A 3 -12.32 12.37 -2.91
CA ILE A 3 -13.11 11.19 -3.25
C ILE A 3 -14.56 11.56 -2.95
N LYS A 4 -15.32 11.88 -3.99
CA LYS A 4 -16.75 12.10 -3.86
C LYS A 4 -17.46 10.77 -3.98
N LYS A 5 -18.27 10.44 -2.98
CA LYS A 5 -19.13 9.26 -3.00
C LYS A 5 -20.32 9.52 -3.94
N ASN A 6 -20.44 8.73 -5.00
CA ASN A 6 -21.52 8.82 -5.99
C ASN A 6 -22.38 7.54 -5.96
N ASN A 7 -22.96 7.23 -4.81
CA ASN A 7 -23.79 6.04 -4.56
C ASN A 7 -23.05 4.67 -4.70
N GLU A 8 -21.72 4.66 -4.75
CA GLU A 8 -20.96 3.41 -4.68
C GLU A 8 -21.04 2.80 -3.28
N PHE A 9 -21.08 1.47 -3.21
CA PHE A 9 -20.85 0.75 -1.95
C PHE A 9 -19.33 0.60 -1.76
N ILE A 10 -18.79 1.25 -0.73
CA ILE A 10 -17.35 1.36 -0.49
C ILE A 10 -16.95 0.46 0.67
N VAL A 11 -16.03 -0.45 0.41
CA VAL A 11 -15.38 -1.27 1.42
C VAL A 11 -13.95 -0.80 1.60
N TYR A 12 -13.60 -0.45 2.83
CA TYR A 12 -12.23 -0.13 3.20
C TYR A 12 -11.60 -1.33 3.92
N GLN A 13 -10.44 -1.78 3.43
CA GLN A 13 -9.61 -2.76 4.12
C GLN A 13 -8.26 -2.13 4.42
N GLY A 14 -7.85 -2.18 5.68
CA GLY A 14 -6.58 -1.59 6.07
C GLY A 14 -6.31 -1.69 7.57
N SER A 15 -5.04 -1.47 7.93
CA SER A 15 -4.56 -1.54 9.31
C SER A 15 -4.69 -0.21 10.07
N HIS A 16 -4.87 0.91 9.36
CA HIS A 16 -4.97 2.25 9.94
C HIS A 16 -6.14 2.99 9.31
N GLY A 17 -6.97 3.61 10.16
CA GLY A 17 -8.02 4.49 9.70
C GLY A 17 -7.43 5.70 8.97
N ASP A 18 -8.04 6.08 7.85
CA ASP A 18 -7.63 7.21 7.02
C ASP A 18 -8.84 7.69 6.21
N ARG A 19 -8.63 8.62 5.29
CA ARG A 19 -9.68 9.19 4.42
C ARG A 19 -10.56 8.14 3.72
N GLY A 20 -9.97 6.98 3.37
CA GLY A 20 -10.73 5.86 2.82
C GLY A 20 -11.72 5.26 3.82
N ALA A 21 -11.34 5.16 5.10
CA ALA A 21 -12.22 4.64 6.15
C ALA A 21 -13.36 5.62 6.48
N GLU A 22 -13.12 6.94 6.37
CA GLU A 22 -14.14 7.97 6.65
C GLU A 22 -15.33 7.90 5.69
N ILE A 23 -15.12 7.45 4.46
CA ILE A 23 -16.16 7.39 3.43
C ILE A 23 -16.70 5.96 3.21
N ALA A 24 -16.14 4.96 3.89
CA ALA A 24 -16.51 3.56 3.70
C ALA A 24 -17.85 3.22 4.33
N ASP A 25 -18.62 2.36 3.65
CA ASP A 25 -19.83 1.75 4.20
C ASP A 25 -19.48 0.57 5.13
N VAL A 26 -18.38 -0.12 4.83
CA VAL A 26 -17.86 -1.24 5.62
C VAL A 26 -16.36 -1.10 5.80
N ILE A 27 -15.89 -1.32 7.02
CA ILE A 27 -14.47 -1.37 7.34
C ILE A 27 -14.10 -2.79 7.73
N LEU A 28 -13.09 -3.36 7.05
CA LEU A 28 -12.51 -4.65 7.34
C LEU A 28 -11.12 -4.41 7.95
N PRO A 29 -10.96 -4.60 9.28
CA PRO A 29 -9.68 -4.38 9.92
C PRO A 29 -8.66 -5.43 9.47
N SER A 30 -7.55 -4.98 8.89
CA SER A 30 -6.48 -5.85 8.44
C SER A 30 -5.21 -5.72 9.28
N ALA A 31 -4.40 -6.77 9.27
CA ALA A 31 -3.10 -6.79 9.90
C ALA A 31 -2.16 -5.77 9.25
N THR A 32 -1.28 -5.15 10.04
CA THR A 32 -0.19 -4.37 9.49
C THR A 32 0.93 -5.30 8.97
N TYR A 33 1.86 -4.76 8.17
CA TYR A 33 2.95 -5.53 7.56
C TYR A 33 3.84 -6.30 8.56
N THR A 34 3.91 -5.86 9.81
CA THR A 34 4.63 -6.55 10.90
C THR A 34 3.83 -7.69 11.53
N GLU A 35 2.55 -7.78 11.26
CA GLU A 35 1.60 -8.74 11.87
C GLU A 35 1.17 -9.83 10.89
N GLN A 36 1.69 -9.82 9.67
CA GLN A 36 1.41 -10.83 8.64
C GLN A 36 2.65 -11.22 7.87
N ASN A 37 2.63 -12.43 7.30
CA ASN A 37 3.61 -12.84 6.32
C ASN A 37 3.24 -12.23 4.97
N GLY A 38 4.23 -11.90 4.13
CA GLY A 38 3.95 -11.31 2.84
C GLY A 38 5.12 -11.39 1.87
N LEU A 39 4.79 -11.20 0.59
CA LEU A 39 5.75 -10.99 -0.49
C LEU A 39 5.67 -9.53 -0.91
N TYR A 40 6.81 -8.87 -0.98
CA TYR A 40 6.90 -7.45 -1.32
C TYR A 40 7.92 -7.27 -2.44
N GLU A 41 7.52 -6.55 -3.47
CA GLU A 41 8.40 -6.15 -4.55
C GLU A 41 8.77 -4.66 -4.38
N ASN A 42 10.06 -4.35 -4.44
CA ASN A 42 10.51 -2.97 -4.38
C ASN A 42 10.56 -2.35 -5.79
N LEU A 43 10.93 -1.06 -5.86
CA LEU A 43 10.99 -0.33 -7.13
C LEU A 43 12.00 -0.92 -8.13
N GLU A 44 13.01 -1.65 -7.67
CA GLU A 44 13.99 -2.35 -8.52
C GLU A 44 13.48 -3.69 -9.05
N GLY A 45 12.27 -4.12 -8.65
CA GLY A 45 11.72 -5.43 -9.00
C GLY A 45 12.24 -6.58 -8.13
N ARG A 46 12.93 -6.29 -7.03
CA ARG A 46 13.38 -7.30 -6.08
C ARG A 46 12.22 -7.74 -5.20
N VAL A 47 11.88 -9.01 -5.25
CA VAL A 47 10.90 -9.64 -4.39
C VAL A 47 11.54 -10.11 -3.09
N GLN A 48 10.97 -9.73 -1.97
CA GLN A 48 11.42 -10.12 -0.63
C GLN A 48 10.26 -10.74 0.15
N GLU A 49 10.56 -11.78 0.90
CA GLU A 49 9.61 -12.41 1.81
C GLU A 49 9.77 -11.86 3.22
N THR A 50 8.67 -11.44 3.83
CA THR A 50 8.64 -11.00 5.22
C THR A 50 7.97 -12.05 6.10
N LYS A 51 8.46 -12.16 7.33
CA LYS A 51 7.87 -12.97 8.38
C LYS A 51 7.21 -12.06 9.40
N LYS A 52 6.03 -12.41 9.86
CA LYS A 52 5.37 -11.66 10.91
C LYS A 52 6.20 -11.66 12.21
N ALA A 53 6.30 -10.49 12.82
CA ALA A 53 7.00 -10.29 14.09
C ALA A 53 6.02 -10.19 15.27
N SER A 54 4.72 -9.96 15.00
CA SER A 54 3.68 -9.82 16.02
C SER A 54 2.37 -10.42 15.51
N TYR A 55 1.33 -10.32 16.31
CA TYR A 55 -0.01 -10.79 15.98
C TYR A 55 -0.94 -9.62 15.75
N PRO A 56 -1.95 -9.75 14.84
CA PRO A 56 -2.97 -8.73 14.65
C PRO A 56 -3.69 -8.39 15.94
N ILE A 57 -4.02 -7.12 16.12
CA ILE A 57 -4.68 -6.61 17.33
C ILE A 57 -6.20 -6.68 17.17
N GLY A 58 -6.89 -7.10 18.22
CA GLY A 58 -8.35 -7.14 18.28
C GLY A 58 -8.95 -8.04 17.19
N GLU A 59 -9.86 -7.50 16.39
CA GLU A 59 -10.54 -8.22 15.30
C GLU A 59 -9.77 -8.22 13.96
N ALA A 60 -8.60 -7.57 13.91
CA ALA A 60 -7.81 -7.52 12.70
C ALA A 60 -7.33 -8.91 12.26
N LYS A 61 -7.33 -9.13 10.95
CA LYS A 61 -6.93 -10.40 10.33
C LYS A 61 -5.90 -10.14 9.23
N GLU A 62 -5.09 -11.16 8.96
CA GLU A 62 -4.20 -11.16 7.78
C GLU A 62 -5.05 -11.01 6.51
N ASP A 63 -4.60 -10.22 5.54
CA ASP A 63 -5.37 -9.87 4.35
C ASP A 63 -5.93 -11.08 3.61
N TRP A 64 -5.12 -12.10 3.40
CA TRP A 64 -5.56 -13.32 2.73
C TRP A 64 -6.67 -14.06 3.46
N LYS A 65 -6.72 -13.99 4.80
CA LYS A 65 -7.79 -14.58 5.61
C LYS A 65 -9.10 -13.82 5.43
N ILE A 66 -9.04 -12.50 5.30
CA ILE A 66 -10.22 -11.67 5.02
C ILE A 66 -10.82 -12.07 3.68
N PHE A 67 -10.00 -12.15 2.63
CA PHE A 67 -10.46 -12.56 1.31
C PHE A 67 -11.00 -14.00 1.29
N ASN A 68 -10.36 -14.92 2.01
CA ASN A 68 -10.86 -16.29 2.13
C ASN A 68 -12.23 -16.34 2.80
N LEU A 69 -12.44 -15.59 3.87
CA LEU A 69 -13.75 -15.50 4.55
C LEU A 69 -14.83 -14.94 3.64
N ILE A 70 -14.51 -13.92 2.83
CA ILE A 70 -15.43 -13.38 1.83
C ILE A 70 -15.77 -14.46 0.78
N PHE A 71 -14.76 -15.15 0.28
CA PHE A 71 -14.91 -16.21 -0.70
C PHE A 71 -15.82 -17.36 -0.20
N GLU A 72 -15.65 -17.79 1.04
CA GLU A 72 -16.48 -18.78 1.70
C GLU A 72 -17.94 -18.29 1.85
N ARG A 73 -18.13 -17.02 2.22
CA ARG A 73 -19.47 -16.41 2.36
C ARG A 73 -20.21 -16.29 1.04
N LEU A 74 -19.50 -16.21 -0.07
CA LEU A 74 -20.06 -16.25 -1.42
C LEU A 74 -20.43 -17.66 -1.89
N GLY A 75 -20.34 -18.67 -1.01
CA GLY A 75 -20.75 -20.06 -1.30
C GLY A 75 -19.65 -20.93 -1.88
N ASN A 76 -18.43 -20.42 -1.96
CA ASN A 76 -17.28 -21.22 -2.40
C ASN A 76 -16.63 -21.92 -1.19
N LYS A 77 -16.15 -23.14 -1.38
CA LYS A 77 -15.40 -23.87 -0.36
C LYS A 77 -13.94 -23.94 -0.76
N ASN A 78 -13.08 -23.51 0.14
CA ASN A 78 -11.65 -23.67 -0.01
C ASN A 78 -11.03 -24.11 1.32
N ASP A 79 -11.38 -25.32 1.75
CA ASP A 79 -10.97 -25.90 3.05
C ASP A 79 -9.46 -26.11 3.16
N THR A 80 -8.72 -25.93 2.05
CA THR A 80 -7.27 -26.18 1.96
C THR A 80 -6.44 -24.91 1.87
N LEU A 81 -7.07 -23.72 1.87
CA LEU A 81 -6.31 -22.48 1.69
C LEU A 81 -5.42 -22.20 2.89
N LYS A 82 -4.12 -22.31 2.67
CA LYS A 82 -3.06 -21.97 3.61
C LYS A 82 -2.15 -20.91 2.99
N PHE A 83 -1.51 -20.11 3.82
CA PHE A 83 -0.57 -19.10 3.34
C PHE A 83 0.50 -19.67 2.41
N ASP A 84 1.07 -20.82 2.75
CA ASP A 84 2.12 -21.44 1.95
C ASP A 84 1.64 -21.82 0.53
N ILE A 85 0.40 -22.30 0.41
CA ILE A 85 -0.21 -22.60 -0.89
C ILE A 85 -0.39 -21.33 -1.72
N LEU A 86 -0.95 -20.27 -1.11
CA LEU A 86 -1.11 -18.98 -1.78
C LEU A 86 0.21 -18.35 -2.19
N ARG A 87 1.23 -18.48 -1.34
CA ARG A 87 2.58 -18.04 -1.63
C ARG A 87 3.14 -18.73 -2.87
N ASP A 88 3.04 -20.05 -2.90
CA ASP A 88 3.56 -20.85 -4.02
C ASP A 88 2.78 -20.57 -5.32
N GLU A 89 1.48 -20.40 -5.26
CA GLU A 89 0.67 -19.95 -6.40
C GLU A 89 1.08 -18.57 -6.88
N SER A 90 1.30 -17.61 -5.97
CA SER A 90 1.75 -16.26 -6.30
C SER A 90 3.12 -16.26 -6.99
N LEU A 91 4.05 -17.07 -6.52
CA LEU A 91 5.37 -17.25 -7.14
C LEU A 91 5.30 -17.82 -8.56
N ASN A 92 4.29 -18.65 -8.84
CA ASN A 92 4.08 -19.23 -10.16
C ASN A 92 3.34 -18.28 -11.12
N LEU A 93 2.39 -17.49 -10.61
CA LEU A 93 1.55 -16.61 -11.41
C LEU A 93 2.26 -15.30 -11.78
N VAL A 94 3.05 -14.74 -10.88
CA VAL A 94 3.73 -13.46 -11.09
C VAL A 94 5.15 -13.73 -11.57
N LYS A 95 5.40 -13.42 -12.84
CA LYS A 95 6.65 -13.74 -13.54
C LYS A 95 7.93 -13.35 -12.78
N ASN A 96 7.91 -12.22 -12.07
CA ASN A 96 9.08 -11.72 -11.34
C ASN A 96 9.19 -12.32 -9.94
N PHE A 97 8.13 -12.93 -9.41
CA PHE A 97 8.12 -13.49 -8.06
C PHE A 97 8.86 -14.83 -7.93
N SER A 98 9.21 -15.46 -9.03
CA SER A 98 9.90 -16.75 -9.03
C SER A 98 11.31 -16.73 -8.42
N LYS A 99 11.91 -15.53 -8.29
CA LYS A 99 13.28 -15.34 -7.79
C LYS A 99 13.30 -14.43 -6.57
N ILE A 100 12.99 -14.98 -5.42
CA ILE A 100 13.03 -14.24 -4.15
C ILE A 100 14.46 -13.81 -3.85
N ASN A 101 14.63 -12.53 -3.43
CA ASN A 101 15.90 -11.89 -3.10
C ASN A 101 16.89 -11.69 -4.27
N GLU A 102 16.50 -12.00 -5.48
CA GLU A 102 17.31 -11.71 -6.66
C GLU A 102 16.83 -10.41 -7.33
N LEU A 103 17.76 -9.69 -7.94
CA LEU A 103 17.38 -8.58 -8.83
C LEU A 103 16.97 -9.18 -10.18
N PRO A 104 15.84 -8.78 -10.75
CA PRO A 104 15.46 -9.21 -12.08
C PRO A 104 16.46 -8.68 -13.12
N GLU A 105 16.70 -9.44 -14.17
CA GLU A 105 17.44 -8.94 -15.33
C GLU A 105 16.66 -7.80 -15.97
N PHE A 106 17.19 -6.59 -15.87
CA PHE A 106 16.60 -5.44 -16.53
C PHE A 106 17.03 -5.42 -17.99
N LYS A 107 16.08 -5.72 -18.87
CA LYS A 107 16.23 -5.45 -20.32
C LYS A 107 15.59 -4.11 -20.60
N LEU A 108 16.40 -3.11 -20.94
CA LEU A 108 15.88 -1.90 -21.57
C LEU A 108 15.11 -2.36 -22.80
N SER A 109 13.80 -2.20 -22.80
CA SER A 109 13.04 -2.28 -24.04
C SER A 109 13.61 -1.17 -24.95
N GLU A 110 14.02 -1.53 -26.17
CA GLU A 110 14.23 -0.52 -27.20
C GLU A 110 12.88 0.16 -27.40
N GLU A 111 12.62 1.21 -26.64
CA GLU A 111 11.49 2.06 -26.93
C GLU A 111 11.71 2.59 -28.35
N LYS A 112 10.86 2.17 -29.27
CA LYS A 112 10.76 2.84 -30.56
C LYS A 112 10.57 4.30 -30.24
N ASN A 113 11.53 5.14 -30.67
CA ASN A 113 11.50 6.58 -30.50
C ASN A 113 10.14 7.12 -30.96
N ASN A 114 9.17 7.12 -30.07
CA ASN A 114 8.02 7.97 -30.23
C ASN A 114 8.59 9.37 -30.03
N THR A 115 8.71 10.11 -31.11
CA THR A 115 8.99 11.53 -31.08
C THR A 115 7.81 12.22 -30.40
N SER A 116 7.73 12.08 -29.08
CA SER A 116 6.85 12.91 -28.29
C SER A 116 7.39 14.32 -28.36
N GLU A 117 6.54 15.27 -28.73
CA GLU A 117 6.92 16.68 -28.70
C GLU A 117 7.45 17.03 -27.32
N PHE A 118 8.57 17.75 -27.31
CA PHE A 118 9.17 18.23 -26.06
C PHE A 118 8.19 19.20 -25.40
N ILE A 119 7.72 18.83 -24.20
CA ILE A 119 6.85 19.70 -23.39
C ILE A 119 7.75 20.80 -22.81
N SER A 120 7.62 22.02 -23.32
CA SER A 120 8.38 23.18 -22.85
C SER A 120 7.73 23.90 -21.67
N GLU A 121 6.82 23.25 -20.96
CA GLU A 121 6.19 23.80 -19.78
C GLU A 121 7.11 23.70 -18.55
N GLU A 122 7.05 24.72 -17.71
CA GLU A 122 7.80 24.74 -16.44
C GLU A 122 7.27 23.64 -15.51
N ILE A 123 8.17 22.76 -15.07
CA ILE A 123 7.82 21.69 -14.13
C ILE A 123 7.60 22.31 -12.75
N SER A 124 6.36 22.48 -12.34
CA SER A 124 6.05 22.91 -10.98
C SER A 124 6.26 21.76 -9.99
N ILE A 125 7.22 21.89 -9.10
CA ILE A 125 7.45 20.94 -8.02
C ILE A 125 6.51 21.30 -6.87
N LYS A 126 5.52 20.44 -6.62
CA LYS A 126 4.70 20.58 -5.42
C LYS A 126 5.52 20.27 -4.18
N ASP A 127 5.35 21.09 -3.16
CA ASP A 127 5.98 20.86 -1.85
C ASP A 127 5.51 19.53 -1.26
N LEU A 128 6.44 18.60 -1.05
CA LEU A 128 6.15 17.28 -0.52
C LEU A 128 5.95 17.33 1.00
N ASP A 129 4.86 16.77 1.46
CA ASP A 129 4.59 16.64 2.90
C ASP A 129 5.19 15.33 3.42
N TYR A 130 6.47 15.38 3.80
CA TYR A 130 7.20 14.21 4.31
C TYR A 130 6.65 13.64 5.62
N TYR A 131 5.95 14.43 6.40
CA TYR A 131 5.37 13.98 7.67
C TYR A 131 4.10 13.18 7.48
N PHE A 132 3.41 13.36 6.35
CA PHE A 132 2.14 12.70 6.04
C PHE A 132 2.22 11.86 4.76
N SER A 133 3.36 11.19 4.55
CA SER A 133 3.64 10.41 3.34
C SER A 133 2.79 9.14 3.22
N ASN A 134 2.37 8.54 4.33
CA ASN A 134 1.58 7.31 4.34
C ASN A 134 0.56 7.29 5.50
N ALA A 135 -0.31 6.28 5.54
CA ALA A 135 -1.37 6.15 6.55
C ALA A 135 -0.81 6.03 7.98
N ILE A 136 0.30 5.34 8.17
CA ILE A 136 0.94 5.16 9.47
C ILE A 136 1.47 6.50 10.00
N SER A 137 2.17 7.25 9.16
CA SER A 137 2.69 8.58 9.55
C SER A 137 1.55 9.58 9.82
N ARG A 138 0.45 9.53 9.07
CA ARG A 138 -0.75 10.35 9.33
C ARG A 138 -1.43 10.02 10.66
N SER A 139 -1.36 8.78 11.11
CA SER A 139 -1.90 8.33 12.41
C SER A 139 -0.98 8.65 13.59
N SER A 140 0.26 9.08 13.33
CA SER A 140 1.25 9.39 14.36
C SER A 140 1.03 10.80 14.92
N LYS A 141 0.85 10.90 16.24
CA LYS A 141 0.78 12.18 16.96
C LYS A 141 2.04 13.00 16.76
N THR A 142 3.21 12.39 16.88
CA THR A 142 4.51 13.05 16.70
C THR A 142 4.66 13.63 15.29
N MET A 143 4.29 12.87 14.23
CA MET A 143 4.33 13.38 12.87
C MET A 143 3.37 14.55 12.65
N SER A 144 2.20 14.51 13.26
CA SER A 144 1.25 15.62 13.23
C SER A 144 1.80 16.89 13.89
N GLU A 145 2.43 16.74 15.04
CA GLU A 145 3.08 17.87 15.74
C GLU A 145 4.23 18.47 14.93
N CYS A 146 5.11 17.64 14.38
CA CYS A 146 6.20 18.09 13.50
C CYS A 146 5.66 18.84 12.27
N ARG A 147 4.61 18.32 11.65
CA ARG A 147 3.95 18.98 10.51
C ARG A 147 3.41 20.35 10.86
N GLN A 148 2.74 20.48 12.01
CA GLN A 148 2.20 21.75 12.48
C GLN A 148 3.30 22.80 12.71
N ILE A 149 4.41 22.39 13.32
CA ILE A 149 5.57 23.28 13.53
C ILE A 149 6.11 23.77 12.18
N ARG A 150 6.34 22.85 11.23
CA ARG A 150 6.82 23.23 9.88
C ARG A 150 5.88 24.19 9.16
N GLN A 151 4.57 23.99 9.28
CA GLN A 151 3.59 24.89 8.66
C GLN A 151 3.56 26.28 9.29
N LYS A 152 3.77 26.38 10.61
CA LYS A 152 3.92 27.68 11.30
C LYS A 152 5.18 28.41 10.83
N THR A 153 6.33 27.73 10.82
CA THR A 153 7.60 28.29 10.37
C THR A 153 7.52 28.83 8.93
N LYS A 154 6.84 28.12 8.03
CA LYS A 154 6.60 28.61 6.65
C LYS A 154 5.72 29.87 6.60
N LYS A 155 4.70 29.97 7.44
CA LYS A 155 3.83 31.15 7.50
C LYS A 155 4.55 32.38 8.05
N ASP A 156 5.45 32.16 9.00
CA ASP A 156 6.19 33.24 9.65
C ASP A 156 7.43 33.69 8.83
N GLY A 157 7.63 33.15 7.62
CA GLY A 157 8.70 33.57 6.71
C GLY A 157 10.12 33.20 7.16
N THR A 158 10.27 32.46 8.24
CA THR A 158 11.57 31.99 8.73
C THR A 158 11.93 30.68 8.02
N ASN A 159 12.41 30.79 6.78
CA ASN A 159 13.14 29.70 6.12
C ASN A 159 14.59 29.80 6.58
N ASN A 160 15.01 28.93 7.47
CA ASN A 160 16.44 28.60 7.67
C ASN A 160 16.79 27.38 6.81
#